data_47bb05822fd0d6601db68d96182c7e46
#
_entry.id   47bb05822fd0d6601db68d96182c7e46
#
_cell.length_a   1.000
_cell.length_b   1.000
_cell.length_c   1.000
_cell.angle_alpha   90.00
_cell.angle_beta   90.00
_cell.angle_gamma   90.00
#
_symmetry.space_group_name_H-M   'P 1'
#
loop_
_entity.id
_entity.type
_entity.pdbx_description
1 polymer ?
#
loop_
_entity_poly.entity_id
_entity_poly.type
_entity_poly.pdbx_seq_one_letter_code
_entity_poly.pdbx_strand_id
1 'polypeptide(L)'
;MKVKNIAIIAHVDHGKTTLVDKIMHHCSIFRENENTGDLILDNNDLERERGITITSKNVSVIYKDTKINIIDTPGHADFGGEVERVLNMADGVLLLVDAFEGPMPQTRFVLQKALDLGLKPCVVINKVDKENCTPEEVHESVFDLMFELGAEEWQLDFPTVYGSAKHNWMSDDWKNQTDTIEPLLDMVLEHIPSPKIEEGTVQMLITSLDFSSFTGRIAIGRLQRGTLKEGMQIALVKRDGTKVKSKIKELHTFEGLGRKKVTEVKAGDICALVGLEGFEIGDTVADAENPEALKTIAIDEPTMSMLFTINDSPFFGKDGKFVTSRHIRERLEKELEKNLALRMEPTDSADKFMVFGRGVLHLSVLIETMRREGYELQIGQPQVIIKEIDGVKCEPVEEMTIDLPETVSGTAINMVTIRKGEMISMEGKGDRMVCKFLIPSRGIIGMRNQLLTATAGEAIMTHRFLEYQPLKGGIPERQNGSLVSMETGNAIPYSIDKLQDRGRFFVNPNEDIYEGQVIGENTRQDDMAVNITKTKKLSNVRSSGADDKARIIPAVKFSLEEALEYIQKDEYVEVTPRHLRLRKIYLKETDRKRNKL
;
A
#
# COMPACT_ATOMS: atom_id res chain seq x y z
N MET A 1 -10.56 -28.74 -19.98
CA MET A 1 -11.16 -27.91 -18.93
C MET A 1 -11.07 -26.46 -19.40
N LYS A 2 -12.15 -25.71 -19.35
CA LYS A 2 -12.16 -24.27 -19.67
C LYS A 2 -11.45 -23.51 -18.57
N VAL A 3 -10.90 -22.34 -18.88
CA VAL A 3 -10.25 -21.46 -17.91
C VAL A 3 -10.88 -20.08 -17.99
N LYS A 4 -11.05 -19.42 -16.86
CA LYS A 4 -11.44 -18.01 -16.71
C LYS A 4 -10.48 -17.36 -15.74
N ASN A 5 -9.95 -16.20 -16.08
CA ASN A 5 -9.04 -15.44 -15.22
C ASN A 5 -9.75 -14.14 -14.82
N ILE A 6 -10.04 -13.96 -13.54
CA ILE A 6 -10.72 -12.79 -13.01
C ILE A 6 -9.86 -12.06 -11.99
N ALA A 7 -9.83 -10.75 -12.05
CA ALA A 7 -9.25 -9.92 -11.00
C ALA A 7 -10.36 -9.36 -10.11
N ILE A 8 -10.19 -9.39 -8.78
CA ILE A 8 -11.16 -8.81 -7.85
C ILE A 8 -10.70 -7.42 -7.45
N ILE A 9 -11.56 -6.44 -7.71
CA ILE A 9 -11.39 -5.04 -7.34
C ILE A 9 -12.39 -4.71 -6.24
N ALA A 10 -11.93 -4.21 -5.10
CA ALA A 10 -12.78 -3.78 -4.01
C ALA A 10 -12.11 -2.66 -3.21
N HIS A 11 -12.93 -1.81 -2.59
CA HIS A 11 -12.46 -0.95 -1.52
C HIS A 11 -12.19 -1.74 -0.24
N VAL A 12 -11.40 -1.16 0.66
CA VAL A 12 -11.19 -1.68 2.02
C VAL A 12 -12.55 -1.89 2.67
N ASP A 13 -12.69 -2.98 3.41
CA ASP A 13 -13.93 -3.37 4.10
C ASP A 13 -15.17 -3.65 3.24
N HIS A 14 -15.13 -3.58 1.91
CA HIS A 14 -16.27 -3.98 1.06
C HIS A 14 -16.54 -5.49 1.05
N GLY A 15 -15.67 -6.29 1.69
CA GLY A 15 -15.88 -7.73 1.92
C GLY A 15 -15.20 -8.64 0.90
N LYS A 16 -14.11 -8.17 0.26
CA LYS A 16 -13.33 -8.93 -0.72
C LYS A 16 -12.85 -10.27 -0.18
N THR A 17 -12.14 -10.28 0.95
CA THR A 17 -11.62 -11.49 1.58
C THR A 17 -12.74 -12.46 1.95
N THR A 18 -13.83 -11.95 2.55
CA THR A 18 -14.99 -12.76 2.90
C THR A 18 -15.62 -13.41 1.67
N LEU A 19 -15.75 -12.68 0.55
CA LEU A 19 -16.32 -13.21 -0.69
C LEU A 19 -15.46 -14.34 -1.27
N VAL A 20 -14.14 -14.14 -1.35
CA VAL A 20 -13.22 -15.17 -1.88
C VAL A 20 -13.19 -16.39 -0.98
N ASP A 21 -13.21 -16.23 0.34
CA ASP A 21 -13.33 -17.35 1.28
C ASP A 21 -14.61 -18.16 1.04
N LYS A 22 -15.76 -17.48 0.83
CA LYS A 22 -17.03 -18.17 0.54
C LYS A 22 -17.00 -18.89 -0.81
N ILE A 23 -16.37 -18.32 -1.84
CA ILE A 23 -16.17 -18.99 -3.12
C ILE A 23 -15.33 -20.27 -2.94
N MET A 24 -14.24 -20.20 -2.17
CA MET A 24 -13.40 -21.38 -1.91
C MET A 24 -14.15 -22.47 -1.15
N HIS A 25 -14.91 -22.10 -0.15
CA HIS A 25 -15.75 -23.05 0.61
C HIS A 25 -16.82 -23.70 -0.27
N HIS A 26 -17.52 -22.91 -1.10
CA HIS A 26 -18.56 -23.43 -2.00
C HIS A 26 -17.98 -24.42 -3.02
N CYS A 27 -16.78 -24.14 -3.54
CA CYS A 27 -16.09 -25.03 -4.50
C CYS A 27 -15.37 -26.22 -3.84
N SER A 28 -15.61 -26.51 -2.57
CA SER A 28 -15.10 -27.69 -1.83
C SER A 28 -13.57 -27.81 -1.80
N ILE A 29 -12.84 -26.71 -1.74
CA ILE A 29 -11.38 -26.72 -1.64
C ILE A 29 -10.94 -27.19 -0.25
N PHE A 30 -11.75 -26.96 0.78
CA PHE A 30 -11.51 -27.38 2.17
C PHE A 30 -12.32 -28.61 2.53
N ARG A 31 -11.72 -29.52 3.30
CA ARG A 31 -12.47 -30.64 3.90
C ARG A 31 -13.42 -30.11 4.97
N GLU A 32 -14.60 -30.71 5.11
CA GLU A 32 -15.67 -30.29 6.05
C GLU A 32 -15.22 -30.14 7.52
N ASN A 33 -14.04 -30.63 7.90
CA ASN A 33 -13.48 -30.62 9.27
C ASN A 33 -12.21 -29.77 9.44
N GLU A 34 -11.76 -29.05 8.41
CA GLU A 34 -10.67 -28.09 8.60
C GLU A 34 -11.23 -26.78 9.14
N ASN A 35 -11.02 -26.54 10.44
CA ASN A 35 -11.17 -25.22 11.05
C ASN A 35 -10.09 -24.28 10.49
N THR A 36 -10.27 -23.86 9.25
CA THR A 36 -9.54 -22.74 8.69
C THR A 36 -10.15 -21.48 9.29
N GLY A 37 -9.39 -20.80 10.15
CA GLY A 37 -9.86 -19.55 10.77
C GLY A 37 -10.40 -18.57 9.73
N ASP A 38 -11.30 -17.68 10.14
CA ASP A 38 -11.82 -16.62 9.29
C ASP A 38 -10.67 -15.80 8.69
N LEU A 39 -10.78 -15.43 7.39
CA LEU A 39 -9.83 -14.61 6.62
C LEU A 39 -8.56 -15.33 6.16
N ILE A 40 -8.71 -16.37 5.37
CA ILE A 40 -7.61 -17.22 4.86
C ILE A 40 -6.70 -16.46 3.87
N LEU A 41 -7.23 -15.49 3.14
CA LEU A 41 -6.44 -14.69 2.19
C LEU A 41 -5.47 -13.73 2.87
N ASP A 42 -5.82 -13.14 4.01
CA ASP A 42 -5.01 -12.15 4.69
C ASP A 42 -4.01 -12.80 5.65
N ASN A 43 -3.03 -13.55 5.10
CA ASN A 43 -1.99 -14.22 5.88
C ASN A 43 -0.93 -13.26 6.45
N ASN A 44 -0.93 -12.00 6.04
CA ASN A 44 0.00 -10.99 6.54
C ASN A 44 -0.69 -10.16 7.64
N ASP A 45 -0.10 -10.13 8.83
CA ASP A 45 -0.63 -9.34 9.95
C ASP A 45 -0.79 -7.85 9.61
N LEU A 46 0.07 -7.30 8.74
CA LEU A 46 -0.02 -5.91 8.26
C LEU A 46 -1.24 -5.68 7.36
N GLU A 47 -1.59 -6.64 6.50
CA GLU A 47 -2.79 -6.57 5.68
C GLU A 47 -4.04 -6.57 6.55
N ARG A 48 -4.09 -7.46 7.57
CA ARG A 48 -5.22 -7.53 8.52
C ARG A 48 -5.37 -6.26 9.35
N GLU A 49 -4.28 -5.73 9.90
CA GLU A 49 -4.32 -4.55 10.76
C GLU A 49 -4.71 -3.28 10.00
N ARG A 50 -4.31 -3.20 8.73
CA ARG A 50 -4.57 -2.05 7.87
C ARG A 50 -5.83 -2.18 7.03
N GLY A 51 -6.39 -3.39 6.95
CA GLY A 51 -7.53 -3.70 6.09
C GLY A 51 -7.24 -3.57 4.60
N ILE A 52 -5.98 -3.56 4.15
CA ILE A 52 -5.58 -3.38 2.75
C ILE A 52 -4.84 -4.61 2.23
N THR A 53 -5.06 -4.95 0.97
CA THR A 53 -4.22 -5.92 0.26
C THR A 53 -2.92 -5.24 -0.16
N ILE A 54 -1.79 -5.78 0.28
CA ILE A 54 -0.44 -5.28 -0.05
C ILE A 54 0.13 -6.09 -1.19
N THR A 55 0.02 -7.43 -1.12
CA THR A 55 0.58 -8.35 -2.10
C THR A 55 -0.54 -9.10 -2.81
N SER A 56 -0.50 -9.11 -4.14
CA SER A 56 -1.45 -9.89 -4.95
C SER A 56 -1.31 -11.39 -4.69
N LYS A 57 -2.45 -12.08 -4.62
CA LYS A 57 -2.50 -13.53 -4.43
C LYS A 57 -3.33 -14.17 -5.53
N ASN A 58 -2.93 -15.37 -5.93
CA ASN A 58 -3.65 -16.16 -6.92
C ASN A 58 -4.36 -17.32 -6.22
N VAL A 59 -5.65 -17.40 -6.43
CA VAL A 59 -6.52 -18.51 -5.96
C VAL A 59 -7.14 -19.17 -7.18
N SER A 60 -7.24 -20.49 -7.17
CA SER A 60 -7.92 -21.20 -8.24
C SER A 60 -8.99 -22.14 -7.69
N VAL A 61 -10.19 -22.04 -8.24
CA VAL A 61 -11.31 -22.91 -7.90
C VAL A 61 -11.81 -23.63 -9.15
N ILE A 62 -12.45 -24.78 -8.96
CA ILE A 62 -13.13 -25.50 -10.03
C ILE A 62 -14.62 -25.40 -9.77
N TYR A 63 -15.35 -24.80 -10.71
CA TYR A 63 -16.79 -24.72 -10.67
C TYR A 63 -17.37 -25.26 -11.97
N LYS A 64 -18.27 -26.24 -11.87
CA LYS A 64 -18.74 -27.04 -13.02
C LYS A 64 -17.50 -27.58 -13.79
N ASP A 65 -17.43 -27.39 -15.09
CA ASP A 65 -16.32 -27.84 -15.94
C ASP A 65 -15.22 -26.77 -16.20
N THR A 66 -15.20 -25.71 -15.39
CA THR A 66 -14.35 -24.55 -15.61
C THR A 66 -13.46 -24.30 -14.40
N LYS A 67 -12.16 -24.08 -14.67
CA LYS A 67 -11.20 -23.56 -13.71
C LYS A 67 -11.31 -22.03 -13.70
N ILE A 68 -11.58 -21.45 -12.54
CA ILE A 68 -11.64 -20.01 -12.33
C ILE A 68 -10.41 -19.62 -11.52
N ASN A 69 -9.50 -18.88 -12.13
CA ASN A 69 -8.37 -18.25 -11.45
C ASN A 69 -8.82 -16.88 -10.96
N ILE A 70 -8.75 -16.67 -9.66
CA ILE A 70 -9.10 -15.43 -8.97
C ILE A 70 -7.80 -14.75 -8.57
N ILE A 71 -7.60 -13.54 -9.05
CA ILE A 71 -6.41 -12.74 -8.79
C ILE A 71 -6.79 -11.62 -7.84
N ASP A 72 -6.27 -11.67 -6.62
CA ASP A 72 -6.48 -10.62 -5.64
C ASP A 72 -5.65 -9.39 -5.98
N THR A 73 -6.27 -8.21 -6.11
CA THR A 73 -5.59 -6.98 -6.51
C THR A 73 -5.43 -6.01 -5.34
N PRO A 74 -4.25 -5.39 -5.17
CA PRO A 74 -4.10 -4.28 -4.25
C PRO A 74 -5.03 -3.12 -4.61
N GLY A 75 -5.63 -2.47 -3.61
CA GLY A 75 -6.56 -1.35 -3.83
C GLY A 75 -5.92 0.02 -3.83
N HIS A 76 -4.69 0.17 -3.33
CA HIS A 76 -4.06 1.47 -3.11
C HIS A 76 -3.16 1.88 -4.29
N ALA A 77 -3.19 3.17 -4.65
CA ALA A 77 -2.42 3.73 -5.78
C ALA A 77 -0.90 3.55 -5.66
N ASP A 78 -0.35 3.52 -4.44
CA ASP A 78 1.08 3.28 -4.19
C ASP A 78 1.55 1.89 -4.68
N PHE A 79 0.61 0.96 -4.88
CA PHE A 79 0.85 -0.38 -5.45
C PHE A 79 0.44 -0.48 -6.92
N GLY A 80 0.23 0.65 -7.62
CA GLY A 80 -0.28 0.71 -8.99
C GLY A 80 0.45 -0.18 -10.00
N GLY A 81 1.78 -0.34 -9.88
CA GLY A 81 2.52 -1.24 -10.76
C GLY A 81 2.27 -2.73 -10.51
N GLU A 82 1.87 -3.12 -9.31
CA GLU A 82 1.38 -4.48 -9.06
C GLU A 82 0.01 -4.66 -9.67
N VAL A 83 -0.86 -3.66 -9.54
CA VAL A 83 -2.19 -3.65 -10.13
C VAL A 83 -2.12 -3.88 -11.64
N GLU A 84 -1.33 -3.10 -12.38
CA GLU A 84 -1.21 -3.25 -13.83
C GLU A 84 -0.70 -4.65 -14.23
N ARG A 85 0.30 -5.17 -13.52
CA ARG A 85 0.86 -6.49 -13.80
C ARG A 85 -0.16 -7.61 -13.58
N VAL A 86 -0.91 -7.51 -12.49
CA VAL A 86 -1.94 -8.47 -12.11
C VAL A 86 -3.11 -8.45 -13.08
N LEU A 87 -3.60 -7.26 -13.43
CA LEU A 87 -4.68 -7.08 -14.40
C LEU A 87 -4.34 -7.63 -15.78
N ASN A 88 -3.08 -7.60 -16.20
CA ASN A 88 -2.63 -8.23 -17.47
C ASN A 88 -2.79 -9.77 -17.50
N MET A 89 -2.97 -10.42 -16.36
CA MET A 89 -3.27 -11.85 -16.30
C MET A 89 -4.77 -12.15 -16.38
N ALA A 90 -5.62 -11.16 -16.17
CA ALA A 90 -7.07 -11.30 -16.13
C ALA A 90 -7.72 -11.20 -17.52
N ASP A 91 -8.91 -11.79 -17.65
CA ASP A 91 -9.79 -11.68 -18.82
C ASP A 91 -11.00 -10.79 -18.52
N GLY A 92 -11.27 -10.55 -17.25
CA GLY A 92 -12.31 -9.66 -16.76
C GLY A 92 -12.11 -9.30 -15.28
N VAL A 93 -12.92 -8.39 -14.80
CA VAL A 93 -12.83 -7.90 -13.42
C VAL A 93 -14.15 -8.07 -12.68
N LEU A 94 -14.06 -8.43 -11.42
CA LEU A 94 -15.16 -8.46 -10.49
C LEU A 94 -15.05 -7.24 -9.57
N LEU A 95 -15.91 -6.25 -9.79
CA LEU A 95 -15.98 -5.05 -8.98
C LEU A 95 -16.93 -5.27 -7.81
N LEU A 96 -16.39 -5.32 -6.60
CA LEU A 96 -17.15 -5.50 -5.36
C LEU A 96 -17.40 -4.14 -4.69
N VAL A 97 -18.66 -3.81 -4.49
CA VAL A 97 -19.11 -2.54 -3.91
C VAL A 97 -20.04 -2.80 -2.72
N ASP A 98 -19.88 -2.02 -1.65
CA ASP A 98 -20.78 -2.05 -0.49
C ASP A 98 -22.10 -1.34 -0.85
N ALA A 99 -23.24 -2.00 -0.58
CA ALA A 99 -24.58 -1.50 -0.89
C ALA A 99 -24.98 -0.21 -0.13
N PHE A 100 -24.23 0.17 0.90
CA PHE A 100 -24.44 1.40 1.67
C PHE A 100 -23.45 2.51 1.30
N GLU A 101 -22.15 2.16 1.16
CA GLU A 101 -21.09 3.14 0.92
C GLU A 101 -20.95 3.53 -0.56
N GLY A 102 -21.34 2.63 -1.47
CA GLY A 102 -21.18 2.85 -2.90
C GLY A 102 -19.71 2.75 -3.38
N PRO A 103 -19.45 3.16 -4.64
CA PRO A 103 -18.09 3.12 -5.19
C PRO A 103 -17.20 4.20 -4.57
N MET A 104 -16.13 3.77 -3.90
CA MET A 104 -15.20 4.63 -3.18
C MET A 104 -14.04 5.11 -4.07
N PRO A 105 -13.44 6.28 -3.79
CA PRO A 105 -12.42 6.90 -4.65
C PRO A 105 -11.18 6.02 -4.92
N GLN A 106 -10.77 5.16 -3.98
CA GLN A 106 -9.62 4.28 -4.17
C GLN A 106 -9.86 3.22 -5.26
N THR A 107 -11.09 2.75 -5.39
CA THR A 107 -11.50 1.77 -6.42
C THR A 107 -11.38 2.35 -7.83
N ARG A 108 -11.53 3.68 -7.96
CA ARG A 108 -11.48 4.41 -9.24
C ARG A 108 -10.19 4.14 -10.02
N PHE A 109 -9.04 4.17 -9.34
CA PHE A 109 -7.74 3.97 -10.00
C PHE A 109 -7.62 2.55 -10.60
N VAL A 110 -7.95 1.52 -9.82
CA VAL A 110 -7.84 0.12 -10.27
C VAL A 110 -8.85 -0.17 -11.37
N LEU A 111 -10.07 0.36 -11.23
CA LEU A 111 -11.11 0.23 -12.23
C LEU A 111 -10.73 0.92 -13.54
N GLN A 112 -10.18 2.14 -13.50
CA GLN A 112 -9.67 2.83 -14.69
C GLN A 112 -8.66 1.97 -15.46
N LYS A 113 -7.66 1.41 -14.75
CA LYS A 113 -6.65 0.54 -15.36
C LYS A 113 -7.26 -0.73 -15.97
N ALA A 114 -8.28 -1.30 -15.33
CA ALA A 114 -9.00 -2.45 -15.86
C ALA A 114 -9.77 -2.11 -17.15
N LEU A 115 -10.43 -0.95 -17.19
CA LEU A 115 -11.15 -0.47 -18.36
C LEU A 115 -10.19 -0.14 -19.53
N ASP A 116 -9.05 0.52 -19.25
CA ASP A 116 -8.01 0.83 -20.23
C ASP A 116 -7.40 -0.43 -20.87
N LEU A 117 -7.32 -1.53 -20.12
CA LEU A 117 -6.89 -2.84 -20.62
C LEU A 117 -7.98 -3.60 -21.38
N GLY A 118 -9.17 -3.04 -21.53
CA GLY A 118 -10.30 -3.66 -22.21
C GLY A 118 -10.85 -4.90 -21.49
N LEU A 119 -10.77 -4.94 -20.15
CA LEU A 119 -11.33 -6.05 -19.37
C LEU A 119 -12.85 -5.89 -19.22
N LYS A 120 -13.59 -7.05 -19.27
CA LYS A 120 -15.05 -7.05 -19.05
C LYS A 120 -15.34 -6.90 -17.56
N PRO A 121 -16.06 -5.85 -17.15
CA PRO A 121 -16.49 -5.71 -15.76
C PRO A 121 -17.72 -6.56 -15.46
N CYS A 122 -17.76 -7.15 -14.25
CA CYS A 122 -18.93 -7.71 -13.60
C CYS A 122 -19.02 -7.04 -12.21
N VAL A 123 -20.22 -6.70 -11.77
CA VAL A 123 -20.43 -5.96 -10.53
C VAL A 123 -21.07 -6.83 -9.46
N VAL A 124 -20.59 -6.73 -8.23
CA VAL A 124 -21.17 -7.38 -7.05
C VAL A 124 -21.50 -6.31 -6.03
N ILE A 125 -22.79 -6.08 -5.79
CA ILE A 125 -23.26 -5.19 -4.75
C ILE A 125 -23.47 -6.00 -3.48
N ASN A 126 -22.49 -5.89 -2.56
CA ASN A 126 -22.40 -6.70 -1.34
C ASN A 126 -23.00 -5.96 -0.14
N LYS A 127 -23.29 -6.73 0.92
CA LYS A 127 -23.82 -6.23 2.20
C LYS A 127 -25.20 -5.64 2.10
N VAL A 128 -26.04 -6.15 1.23
CA VAL A 128 -27.46 -5.77 1.15
C VAL A 128 -28.28 -6.16 2.38
N ASP A 129 -27.66 -6.87 3.33
CA ASP A 129 -28.18 -7.19 4.66
C ASP A 129 -28.07 -6.02 5.66
N LYS A 130 -27.37 -4.94 5.30
CA LYS A 130 -27.29 -3.74 6.13
C LYS A 130 -28.61 -2.97 6.13
N GLU A 131 -28.99 -2.43 7.30
CA GLU A 131 -30.07 -1.47 7.39
C GLU A 131 -29.70 -0.19 6.60
N ASN A 132 -30.67 0.38 5.90
CA ASN A 132 -30.51 1.57 5.05
C ASN A 132 -29.57 1.41 3.84
N CYS A 133 -29.33 0.20 3.35
CA CYS A 133 -28.66 0.00 2.08
C CYS A 133 -29.53 0.50 0.91
N THR A 134 -28.88 1.05 -0.13
CA THR A 134 -29.52 1.56 -1.35
C THR A 134 -28.93 0.89 -2.60
N PRO A 135 -29.17 -0.43 -2.82
CA PRO A 135 -28.51 -1.19 -3.89
C PRO A 135 -28.75 -0.63 -5.29
N GLU A 136 -29.96 -0.09 -5.55
CA GLU A 136 -30.33 0.50 -6.85
C GLU A 136 -29.54 1.80 -7.12
N GLU A 137 -29.43 2.69 -6.11
CA GLU A 137 -28.65 3.93 -6.21
C GLU A 137 -27.15 3.65 -6.33
N VAL A 138 -26.68 2.61 -5.65
CA VAL A 138 -25.26 2.18 -5.76
C VAL A 138 -24.98 1.63 -7.16
N HIS A 139 -25.91 0.88 -7.76
CA HIS A 139 -25.77 0.43 -9.14
C HIS A 139 -25.65 1.60 -10.12
N GLU A 140 -26.52 2.61 -10.00
CA GLU A 140 -26.45 3.84 -10.80
C GLU A 140 -25.11 4.57 -10.58
N SER A 141 -24.66 4.70 -9.33
CA SER A 141 -23.38 5.32 -9.00
C SER A 141 -22.17 4.58 -9.60
N VAL A 142 -22.24 3.26 -9.72
CA VAL A 142 -21.21 2.47 -10.41
C VAL A 142 -21.25 2.71 -11.92
N PHE A 143 -22.43 2.81 -12.51
CA PHE A 143 -22.58 3.14 -13.91
C PHE A 143 -22.01 4.53 -14.22
N ASP A 144 -22.38 5.54 -13.43
CA ASP A 144 -21.85 6.90 -13.56
C ASP A 144 -20.32 6.94 -13.42
N LEU A 145 -19.78 6.20 -12.46
CA LEU A 145 -18.33 6.09 -12.28
C LEU A 145 -17.66 5.49 -13.52
N MET A 146 -18.18 4.40 -14.10
CA MET A 146 -17.61 3.79 -15.30
C MET A 146 -17.71 4.72 -16.51
N PHE A 147 -18.83 5.43 -16.64
CA PHE A 147 -19.02 6.43 -17.70
C PHE A 147 -18.00 7.58 -17.57
N GLU A 148 -17.81 8.13 -16.37
CA GLU A 148 -16.79 9.16 -16.11
C GLU A 148 -15.36 8.67 -16.41
N LEU A 149 -15.09 7.38 -16.19
CA LEU A 149 -13.79 6.76 -16.49
C LEU A 149 -13.60 6.46 -17.98
N GLY A 150 -14.56 6.82 -18.83
CA GLY A 150 -14.49 6.62 -20.28
C GLY A 150 -14.65 5.16 -20.70
N ALA A 151 -15.43 4.37 -19.94
CA ALA A 151 -15.75 2.99 -20.33
C ALA A 151 -16.42 2.95 -21.70
N GLU A 152 -16.08 1.93 -22.49
CA GLU A 152 -16.73 1.67 -23.77
C GLU A 152 -18.16 1.14 -23.57
N GLU A 153 -19.03 1.30 -24.57
CA GLU A 153 -20.45 0.88 -24.50
C GLU A 153 -20.63 -0.58 -24.02
N TRP A 154 -19.80 -1.50 -24.51
CA TRP A 154 -19.83 -2.89 -24.14
C TRP A 154 -19.34 -3.15 -22.69
N GLN A 155 -18.58 -2.24 -22.10
CA GLN A 155 -18.17 -2.27 -20.68
C GLN A 155 -19.25 -1.68 -19.78
N LEU A 156 -20.01 -0.70 -20.27
CA LEU A 156 -21.16 -0.14 -19.55
C LEU A 156 -22.33 -1.11 -19.45
N ASP A 157 -22.42 -2.08 -20.38
CA ASP A 157 -23.36 -3.22 -20.30
C ASP A 157 -22.77 -4.32 -19.40
N PHE A 158 -22.65 -4.02 -18.11
CA PHE A 158 -22.09 -4.94 -17.13
C PHE A 158 -23.20 -5.70 -16.36
N PRO A 159 -23.03 -7.02 -16.17
CA PRO A 159 -23.92 -7.79 -15.32
C PRO A 159 -23.69 -7.45 -13.85
N THR A 160 -24.77 -7.49 -13.05
CA THR A 160 -24.73 -7.21 -11.63
C THR A 160 -25.42 -8.32 -10.83
N VAL A 161 -24.78 -8.71 -9.72
CA VAL A 161 -25.40 -9.55 -8.68
C VAL A 161 -25.37 -8.81 -7.34
N TYR A 162 -26.37 -9.11 -6.53
CA TYR A 162 -26.58 -8.49 -5.22
C TYR A 162 -26.55 -9.57 -4.14
N GLY A 163 -26.04 -9.25 -2.95
CA GLY A 163 -26.10 -10.24 -1.88
C GLY A 163 -25.31 -9.87 -0.64
N SER A 164 -25.09 -10.90 0.18
CA SER A 164 -24.28 -10.81 1.38
C SER A 164 -23.25 -11.94 1.41
N ALA A 165 -21.98 -11.60 1.18
CA ALA A 165 -20.90 -12.56 1.30
C ALA A 165 -20.83 -13.14 2.72
N LYS A 166 -21.12 -12.34 3.75
CA LYS A 166 -21.19 -12.79 5.14
C LYS A 166 -22.20 -13.90 5.35
N HIS A 167 -23.39 -13.75 4.78
CA HIS A 167 -24.50 -14.69 4.89
C HIS A 167 -24.55 -15.74 3.78
N ASN A 168 -23.51 -15.77 2.91
CA ASN A 168 -23.30 -16.79 1.88
C ASN A 168 -24.43 -16.90 0.84
N TRP A 169 -24.94 -15.75 0.36
CA TRP A 169 -25.94 -15.74 -0.68
C TRP A 169 -25.73 -14.61 -1.69
N MET A 170 -26.09 -14.86 -2.96
CA MET A 170 -26.11 -13.90 -4.07
C MET A 170 -27.34 -14.13 -4.94
N SER A 171 -27.83 -13.06 -5.56
CA SER A 171 -29.01 -13.08 -6.44
C SER A 171 -28.89 -12.00 -7.52
N ASP A 172 -29.58 -12.16 -8.62
CA ASP A 172 -29.80 -11.14 -9.66
C ASP A 172 -30.78 -10.04 -9.24
N ASP A 173 -31.61 -10.32 -8.22
CA ASP A 173 -32.54 -9.36 -7.60
C ASP A 173 -32.30 -9.31 -6.09
N TRP A 174 -31.88 -8.14 -5.57
CA TRP A 174 -31.56 -7.97 -4.16
C TRP A 174 -32.73 -8.20 -3.20
N LYS A 175 -33.98 -8.14 -3.71
CA LYS A 175 -35.21 -8.42 -2.95
C LYS A 175 -35.47 -9.91 -2.79
N ASN A 176 -34.82 -10.74 -3.59
CA ASN A 176 -35.00 -12.19 -3.62
C ASN A 176 -33.74 -12.88 -3.07
N GLN A 177 -33.70 -13.10 -1.76
CA GLN A 177 -32.60 -13.79 -1.11
C GLN A 177 -32.57 -15.29 -1.52
N THR A 178 -31.41 -15.78 -1.90
CA THR A 178 -31.09 -17.20 -2.14
C THR A 178 -30.35 -17.79 -0.94
N ASP A 179 -29.98 -19.07 -1.00
CA ASP A 179 -29.18 -19.75 0.04
C ASP A 179 -27.75 -20.04 -0.46
N THR A 180 -27.36 -19.52 -1.63
CA THR A 180 -26.13 -19.90 -2.32
C THR A 180 -25.47 -18.72 -3.02
N ILE A 181 -24.18 -18.85 -3.28
CA ILE A 181 -23.42 -17.91 -4.10
C ILE A 181 -23.32 -18.30 -5.58
N GLU A 182 -24.02 -19.39 -5.99
CA GLU A 182 -24.00 -19.86 -7.38
C GLU A 182 -24.33 -18.79 -8.41
N PRO A 183 -25.30 -17.88 -8.20
CA PRO A 183 -25.57 -16.81 -9.17
C PRO A 183 -24.35 -15.96 -9.52
N LEU A 184 -23.47 -15.70 -8.56
CA LEU A 184 -22.20 -15.02 -8.80
C LEU A 184 -21.27 -15.85 -9.70
N LEU A 185 -21.11 -17.14 -9.41
CA LEU A 185 -20.25 -18.02 -10.19
C LEU A 185 -20.79 -18.25 -11.60
N ASP A 186 -22.10 -18.34 -11.74
CA ASP A 186 -22.76 -18.46 -13.05
C ASP A 186 -22.61 -17.18 -13.87
N MET A 187 -22.75 -15.99 -13.25
CA MET A 187 -22.44 -14.71 -13.90
C MET A 187 -21.00 -14.67 -14.42
N VAL A 188 -20.02 -15.12 -13.63
CA VAL A 188 -18.61 -15.20 -14.05
C VAL A 188 -18.45 -16.14 -15.25
N LEU A 189 -19.09 -17.31 -15.24
CA LEU A 189 -19.01 -18.26 -16.36
C LEU A 189 -19.63 -17.72 -17.65
N GLU A 190 -20.72 -16.98 -17.55
CA GLU A 190 -21.48 -16.48 -18.69
C GLU A 190 -20.83 -15.22 -19.31
N HIS A 191 -20.47 -14.25 -18.48
CA HIS A 191 -20.11 -12.92 -18.96
C HIS A 191 -18.60 -12.67 -19.06
N ILE A 192 -17.76 -13.30 -18.24
CA ILE A 192 -16.30 -13.14 -18.41
C ILE A 192 -15.85 -13.93 -19.65
N PRO A 193 -15.11 -13.32 -20.59
CA PRO A 193 -14.61 -14.03 -21.75
C PRO A 193 -13.62 -15.13 -21.37
N SER A 194 -13.48 -16.15 -22.21
CA SER A 194 -12.37 -17.09 -22.09
C SER A 194 -11.08 -16.44 -22.57
N PRO A 195 -9.91 -16.86 -22.04
CA PRO A 195 -8.63 -16.33 -22.49
C PRO A 195 -8.49 -16.36 -24.01
N LYS A 196 -8.05 -15.25 -24.59
CA LYS A 196 -7.67 -15.22 -26.01
C LYS A 196 -6.39 -16.02 -26.16
N ILE A 197 -6.45 -17.10 -26.92
CA ILE A 197 -5.31 -17.98 -27.20
C ILE A 197 -4.85 -17.69 -28.64
N GLU A 198 -3.59 -17.32 -28.76
CA GLU A 198 -2.94 -17.19 -30.06
C GLU A 198 -2.23 -18.50 -30.44
N GLU A 199 -2.21 -18.84 -31.72
CA GLU A 199 -1.41 -19.96 -32.20
C GLU A 199 0.06 -19.56 -32.33
N GLY A 200 0.95 -20.46 -31.94
CA GLY A 200 2.39 -20.24 -32.08
C GLY A 200 3.23 -20.94 -31.01
N THR A 201 4.50 -20.62 -31.03
CA THR A 201 5.47 -21.12 -30.04
C THR A 201 5.18 -20.59 -28.66
N VAL A 202 5.74 -21.21 -27.64
CA VAL A 202 5.54 -20.85 -26.23
C VAL A 202 5.86 -19.38 -25.96
N GLN A 203 4.95 -18.71 -25.25
CA GLN A 203 5.14 -17.32 -24.84
C GLN A 203 4.38 -17.01 -23.55
N MET A 204 5.11 -16.59 -22.52
CA MET A 204 4.57 -16.20 -21.21
C MET A 204 5.31 -14.98 -20.68
N LEU A 205 4.60 -13.93 -20.29
CA LEU A 205 5.16 -12.79 -19.59
C LEU A 205 5.26 -13.09 -18.10
N ILE A 206 6.42 -12.86 -17.49
CA ILE A 206 6.59 -12.94 -16.03
C ILE A 206 5.99 -11.67 -15.42
N THR A 207 4.88 -11.82 -14.72
CA THR A 207 4.10 -10.71 -14.13
C THR A 207 4.28 -10.60 -12.64
N SER A 208 4.60 -11.70 -11.96
CA SER A 208 4.77 -11.73 -10.51
C SER A 208 5.90 -12.68 -10.12
N LEU A 209 6.43 -12.49 -8.93
CA LEU A 209 7.46 -13.30 -8.30
C LEU A 209 6.97 -13.82 -6.97
N ASP A 210 7.34 -15.06 -6.68
CA ASP A 210 7.24 -15.64 -5.36
C ASP A 210 8.57 -16.25 -4.94
N PHE A 211 8.73 -16.55 -3.68
CA PHE A 211 9.95 -17.10 -3.12
C PHE A 211 9.65 -18.26 -2.18
N SER A 212 10.35 -19.37 -2.38
CA SER A 212 10.35 -20.50 -1.46
C SER A 212 11.75 -20.73 -0.92
N SER A 213 11.86 -21.01 0.37
CA SER A 213 13.15 -21.35 1.00
C SER A 213 13.79 -22.63 0.43
N PHE A 214 13.00 -23.49 -0.22
CA PHE A 214 13.45 -24.75 -0.80
C PHE A 214 13.79 -24.63 -2.28
N THR A 215 13.00 -23.89 -3.04
CA THR A 215 13.12 -23.85 -4.51
C THR A 215 13.66 -22.51 -5.02
N GLY A 216 13.85 -21.54 -4.15
CA GLY A 216 14.29 -20.18 -4.50
C GLY A 216 13.20 -19.35 -5.16
N ARG A 217 13.58 -18.53 -6.13
CA ARG A 217 12.69 -17.63 -6.86
C ARG A 217 11.77 -18.41 -7.81
N ILE A 218 10.52 -18.02 -7.87
CA ILE A 218 9.45 -18.64 -8.65
C ILE A 218 8.85 -17.57 -9.55
N ALA A 219 8.89 -17.82 -10.87
CA ALA A 219 8.29 -16.92 -11.85
C ALA A 219 6.82 -17.25 -12.05
N ILE A 220 5.94 -16.27 -11.94
CA ILE A 220 4.49 -16.42 -12.11
C ILE A 220 4.04 -15.58 -13.29
N GLY A 221 3.16 -16.15 -14.13
CA GLY A 221 2.57 -15.45 -15.25
C GLY A 221 1.47 -16.26 -15.92
N ARG A 222 0.76 -15.61 -16.84
CA ARG A 222 -0.22 -16.24 -17.70
C ARG A 222 0.47 -16.73 -18.98
N LEU A 223 0.27 -17.99 -19.33
CA LEU A 223 0.72 -18.54 -20.60
C LEU A 223 -0.18 -18.03 -21.73
N GLN A 224 0.36 -17.19 -22.61
CA GLN A 224 -0.43 -16.56 -23.68
C GLN A 224 -0.61 -17.48 -24.88
N ARG A 225 0.44 -18.23 -25.25
CA ARG A 225 0.37 -19.19 -26.35
C ARG A 225 1.27 -20.40 -26.11
N GLY A 226 0.98 -21.46 -26.81
CA GLY A 226 1.73 -22.71 -26.76
C GLY A 226 1.42 -23.57 -25.55
N THR A 227 2.33 -24.47 -25.21
CA THR A 227 2.24 -25.39 -24.07
C THR A 227 3.59 -25.46 -23.39
N LEU A 228 3.61 -25.20 -22.08
CA LEU A 228 4.78 -25.40 -21.23
C LEU A 228 4.80 -26.83 -20.68
N LYS A 229 6.00 -27.41 -20.59
CA LYS A 229 6.19 -28.73 -20.01
C LYS A 229 7.33 -28.73 -18.98
N GLU A 230 7.23 -29.57 -17.97
CA GLU A 230 8.31 -29.81 -17.03
C GLU A 230 9.56 -30.31 -17.78
N GLY A 231 10.73 -29.77 -17.45
CA GLY A 231 12.00 -30.10 -18.10
C GLY A 231 12.23 -29.43 -19.46
N MET A 232 11.29 -28.62 -19.96
CA MET A 232 11.40 -27.95 -21.26
C MET A 232 12.55 -26.94 -21.27
N GLN A 233 13.30 -26.91 -22.38
CA GLN A 233 14.24 -25.83 -22.67
C GLN A 233 13.49 -24.60 -23.17
N ILE A 234 13.83 -23.46 -22.64
CA ILE A 234 13.21 -22.17 -22.99
C ILE A 234 14.28 -21.10 -23.19
N ALA A 235 13.91 -20.03 -23.84
CA ALA A 235 14.65 -18.77 -23.83
C ALA A 235 13.98 -17.76 -22.91
N LEU A 236 14.76 -17.13 -22.06
CA LEU A 236 14.36 -15.96 -21.29
C LEU A 236 14.75 -14.73 -22.08
N VAL A 237 13.77 -13.98 -22.57
CA VAL A 237 13.99 -12.73 -23.27
C VAL A 237 13.86 -11.57 -22.29
N LYS A 238 14.98 -10.90 -22.04
CA LYS A 238 15.07 -9.77 -21.12
C LYS A 238 14.42 -8.51 -21.72
N ARG A 239 14.14 -7.51 -20.88
CA ARG A 239 13.60 -6.21 -21.30
C ARG A 239 14.52 -5.47 -22.29
N ASP A 240 15.83 -5.64 -22.16
CA ASP A 240 16.83 -5.06 -23.04
C ASP A 240 17.00 -5.83 -24.36
N GLY A 241 16.19 -6.90 -24.56
CA GLY A 241 16.26 -7.77 -25.71
C GLY A 241 17.30 -8.90 -25.61
N THR A 242 18.07 -8.96 -24.53
CA THR A 242 19.04 -10.04 -24.29
C THR A 242 18.30 -11.38 -24.13
N LYS A 243 18.82 -12.43 -24.76
CA LYS A 243 18.22 -13.77 -24.76
C LYS A 243 19.13 -14.73 -23.99
N VAL A 244 18.56 -15.34 -22.94
CA VAL A 244 19.27 -16.29 -22.08
C VAL A 244 18.58 -17.64 -22.14
N LYS A 245 19.31 -18.70 -22.50
CA LYS A 245 18.77 -20.09 -22.47
C LYS A 245 18.59 -20.52 -21.03
N SER A 246 17.45 -21.11 -20.72
CA SER A 246 17.11 -21.63 -19.41
C SER A 246 16.31 -22.92 -19.52
N LYS A 247 16.10 -23.60 -18.39
CA LYS A 247 15.34 -24.85 -18.33
C LYS A 247 14.35 -24.78 -17.17
N ILE A 248 13.13 -25.17 -17.42
CA ILE A 248 12.09 -25.30 -16.40
C ILE A 248 12.41 -26.56 -15.58
N LYS A 249 12.73 -26.41 -14.29
CA LYS A 249 12.94 -27.55 -13.38
C LYS A 249 11.62 -28.15 -12.93
N GLU A 250 10.70 -27.30 -12.49
CA GLU A 250 9.35 -27.70 -12.09
C GLU A 250 8.33 -26.72 -12.64
N LEU A 251 7.16 -27.28 -12.97
CA LEU A 251 6.01 -26.53 -13.47
C LEU A 251 4.84 -26.73 -12.51
N HIS A 252 4.23 -25.62 -12.08
CA HIS A 252 3.12 -25.64 -11.15
C HIS A 252 1.94 -24.87 -11.73
N THR A 253 0.72 -25.29 -11.37
CA THR A 253 -0.54 -24.56 -11.54
C THR A 253 -1.13 -24.25 -10.17
N PHE A 254 -2.07 -23.31 -10.10
CA PHE A 254 -2.73 -22.96 -8.85
C PHE A 254 -3.93 -23.90 -8.59
N GLU A 255 -4.11 -24.31 -7.33
CA GLU A 255 -5.24 -25.12 -6.85
C GLU A 255 -5.55 -24.65 -5.41
N GLY A 256 -6.73 -24.06 -5.20
CA GLY A 256 -7.01 -23.32 -3.98
C GLY A 256 -6.04 -22.15 -3.79
N LEU A 257 -5.53 -22.00 -2.59
CA LEU A 257 -4.46 -21.06 -2.23
C LEU A 257 -3.05 -21.62 -2.51
N GLY A 258 -2.95 -22.90 -2.82
CA GLY A 258 -1.70 -23.60 -3.03
C GLY A 258 -1.29 -23.71 -4.49
N ARG A 259 -0.18 -24.39 -4.67
CA ARG A 259 0.36 -24.73 -5.99
C ARG A 259 0.47 -26.24 -6.12
N LYS A 260 0.07 -26.75 -7.28
CA LYS A 260 0.15 -28.16 -7.62
C LYS A 260 1.17 -28.35 -8.74
N LYS A 261 2.12 -29.26 -8.54
CA LYS A 261 3.06 -29.65 -9.57
C LYS A 261 2.33 -30.38 -10.70
N VAL A 262 2.62 -30.01 -11.95
CA VAL A 262 2.00 -30.56 -13.15
C VAL A 262 3.06 -30.84 -14.22
N THR A 263 2.76 -31.75 -15.13
CA THR A 263 3.68 -32.09 -16.23
C THR A 263 3.55 -31.14 -17.41
N GLU A 264 2.37 -30.53 -17.61
CA GLU A 264 2.11 -29.57 -18.68
C GLU A 264 1.10 -28.51 -18.29
N VAL A 265 1.22 -27.30 -18.87
CA VAL A 265 0.25 -26.21 -18.80
C VAL A 265 0.02 -25.69 -20.21
N LYS A 266 -1.26 -25.47 -20.56
CA LYS A 266 -1.69 -24.96 -21.87
C LYS A 266 -1.96 -23.46 -21.80
N ALA A 267 -1.89 -22.80 -22.96
CA ALA A 267 -2.19 -21.38 -23.09
C ALA A 267 -3.56 -21.02 -22.48
N GLY A 268 -3.62 -19.85 -21.86
CA GLY A 268 -4.78 -19.32 -21.14
C GLY A 268 -4.71 -19.50 -19.63
N ASP A 269 -3.95 -20.46 -19.11
CA ASP A 269 -3.85 -20.68 -17.65
C ASP A 269 -2.70 -19.90 -17.01
N ILE A 270 -2.83 -19.64 -15.72
CA ILE A 270 -1.79 -19.02 -14.89
C ILE A 270 -0.92 -20.12 -14.30
N CYS A 271 0.39 -19.99 -14.45
CA CYS A 271 1.34 -20.99 -13.97
C CYS A 271 2.54 -20.36 -13.25
N ALA A 272 3.23 -21.22 -12.51
CA ALA A 272 4.43 -20.88 -11.77
C ALA A 272 5.58 -21.78 -12.20
N LEU A 273 6.73 -21.15 -12.55
CA LEU A 273 7.93 -21.80 -13.06
C LEU A 273 9.03 -21.75 -12.01
N VAL A 274 9.61 -22.91 -11.72
CA VAL A 274 10.70 -23.07 -10.76
C VAL A 274 11.99 -23.44 -11.49
N GLY A 275 13.10 -22.89 -11.00
CA GLY A 275 14.45 -23.23 -11.47
C GLY A 275 14.96 -22.38 -12.62
N LEU A 276 14.28 -21.28 -12.95
CA LEU A 276 14.80 -20.25 -13.81
C LEU A 276 15.80 -19.39 -13.02
N GLU A 277 16.91 -19.02 -13.66
CA GLU A 277 17.94 -18.19 -13.05
C GLU A 277 17.97 -16.80 -13.68
N GLY A 278 18.22 -15.79 -12.85
CA GLY A 278 18.44 -14.40 -13.29
C GLY A 278 17.24 -13.75 -13.99
N PHE A 279 16.01 -14.23 -13.82
CA PHE A 279 14.83 -13.62 -14.39
C PHE A 279 14.31 -12.45 -13.55
N GLU A 280 13.61 -11.55 -14.22
CA GLU A 280 12.95 -10.41 -13.62
C GLU A 280 11.49 -10.34 -14.06
N ILE A 281 10.67 -9.58 -13.31
CA ILE A 281 9.31 -9.28 -13.76
C ILE A 281 9.38 -8.43 -15.03
N GLY A 282 8.55 -8.78 -16.03
CA GLY A 282 8.56 -8.16 -17.36
C GLY A 282 9.44 -8.88 -18.37
N ASP A 283 10.22 -9.87 -17.95
CA ASP A 283 10.89 -10.78 -18.87
C ASP A 283 9.89 -11.73 -19.53
N THR A 284 10.17 -12.17 -20.76
CA THR A 284 9.34 -13.13 -21.47
C THR A 284 9.98 -14.51 -21.45
N VAL A 285 9.24 -15.51 -21.01
CA VAL A 285 9.55 -16.93 -21.25
C VAL A 285 9.06 -17.27 -22.65
N ALA A 286 9.99 -17.67 -23.53
CA ALA A 286 9.72 -17.91 -24.93
C ALA A 286 10.32 -19.25 -25.39
N ASP A 287 10.01 -19.64 -26.61
CA ASP A 287 10.60 -20.80 -27.26
C ASP A 287 12.13 -20.67 -27.37
N ALA A 288 12.86 -21.78 -27.18
CA ALA A 288 14.31 -21.76 -27.14
C ALA A 288 14.96 -21.51 -28.51
N GLU A 289 14.27 -21.87 -29.59
CA GLU A 289 14.79 -21.76 -30.97
C GLU A 289 14.36 -20.47 -31.62
N ASN A 290 13.10 -20.09 -31.41
CA ASN A 290 12.51 -18.86 -31.96
C ASN A 290 11.95 -17.95 -30.83
N PRO A 291 12.82 -17.31 -30.05
CA PRO A 291 12.41 -16.50 -28.91
C PRO A 291 11.84 -15.17 -29.36
N GLU A 292 10.56 -14.94 -29.05
CA GLU A 292 9.82 -13.69 -29.29
C GLU A 292 9.45 -13.06 -27.96
N ALA A 293 9.77 -11.76 -27.80
CA ALA A 293 9.40 -10.99 -26.62
C ALA A 293 7.94 -10.55 -26.68
N LEU A 294 7.26 -10.57 -25.54
CA LEU A 294 6.00 -9.88 -25.32
C LEU A 294 6.25 -8.39 -25.07
N LYS A 295 5.24 -7.56 -25.32
CA LYS A 295 5.30 -6.16 -24.94
C LYS A 295 5.47 -6.07 -23.43
N THR A 296 6.54 -5.40 -23.01
CA THR A 296 6.84 -5.22 -21.58
C THR A 296 5.77 -4.33 -20.92
N ILE A 297 5.39 -4.66 -19.69
CA ILE A 297 4.54 -3.79 -18.87
C ILE A 297 5.41 -2.62 -18.43
N ALA A 298 4.92 -1.40 -18.64
CA ALA A 298 5.58 -0.21 -18.12
C ALA A 298 5.57 -0.29 -16.57
N ILE A 299 6.74 -0.22 -15.97
CA ILE A 299 6.84 -0.12 -14.51
C ILE A 299 6.98 1.35 -14.20
N ASP A 300 6.02 1.88 -13.46
CA ASP A 300 6.13 3.27 -12.99
C ASP A 300 7.40 3.42 -12.16
N GLU A 301 8.13 4.46 -12.43
CA GLU A 301 9.34 4.80 -11.71
C GLU A 301 9.02 5.27 -10.27
N PRO A 302 9.95 5.08 -9.33
CA PRO A 302 9.83 5.66 -8.01
C PRO A 302 9.65 7.18 -8.08
N THR A 303 8.79 7.72 -7.23
CA THR A 303 8.55 9.17 -7.10
C THR A 303 9.10 9.75 -5.81
N MET A 304 9.42 8.88 -4.85
CA MET A 304 9.91 9.26 -3.51
C MET A 304 11.17 8.51 -3.12
N SER A 305 11.95 9.12 -2.24
CA SER A 305 13.11 8.51 -1.62
C SER A 305 13.13 8.76 -0.11
N MET A 306 13.70 7.84 0.63
CA MET A 306 13.98 7.98 2.07
C MET A 306 15.39 7.48 2.39
N LEU A 307 16.03 8.15 3.34
CA LEU A 307 17.31 7.72 3.85
C LEU A 307 17.12 6.67 4.94
N PHE A 308 17.69 5.49 4.75
CA PHE A 308 17.77 4.42 5.75
C PHE A 308 19.17 4.42 6.34
N THR A 309 19.31 4.43 7.65
CA THR A 309 20.60 4.40 8.33
C THR A 309 20.55 3.52 9.57
N ILE A 310 21.71 3.08 10.04
CA ILE A 310 21.80 2.34 11.30
C ILE A 310 21.27 3.20 12.45
N ASN A 311 20.74 2.54 13.49
CA ASN A 311 20.41 3.21 14.73
C ASN A 311 21.70 3.54 15.51
N ASP A 312 22.00 4.81 15.71
CA ASP A 312 23.14 5.31 16.50
C ASP A 312 22.69 6.03 17.77
N SER A 313 21.43 5.79 18.20
CA SER A 313 20.88 6.38 19.42
C SER A 313 21.53 5.78 20.69
N PRO A 314 21.42 6.44 21.86
CA PRO A 314 21.84 5.88 23.14
C PRO A 314 21.11 4.58 23.52
N PHE A 315 20.03 4.24 22.82
CA PHE A 315 19.24 3.02 23.02
C PHE A 315 19.50 1.93 21.98
N PHE A 316 20.52 2.10 21.16
CA PHE A 316 20.97 1.13 20.17
C PHE A 316 21.09 -0.28 20.75
N GLY A 317 20.54 -1.28 20.09
CA GLY A 317 20.60 -2.68 20.43
C GLY A 317 19.78 -3.10 21.65
N LYS A 318 18.96 -2.22 22.24
CA LYS A 318 18.10 -2.61 23.37
C LYS A 318 16.88 -3.41 22.98
N ASP A 319 16.38 -3.22 21.75
CA ASP A 319 15.12 -3.81 21.30
C ASP A 319 15.31 -4.80 20.15
N GLY A 320 16.16 -4.47 19.18
CA GLY A 320 16.32 -5.24 17.94
C GLY A 320 17.42 -6.26 17.99
N LYS A 321 17.30 -7.27 17.12
CA LYS A 321 18.30 -8.30 16.89
C LYS A 321 19.26 -7.93 15.74
N PHE A 322 18.73 -7.23 14.74
CA PHE A 322 19.44 -6.89 13.50
C PHE A 322 19.72 -5.39 13.47
N VAL A 323 20.93 -4.99 13.85
CA VAL A 323 21.26 -3.59 14.15
C VAL A 323 22.42 -3.05 13.30
N THR A 324 23.08 -3.89 12.50
CA THR A 324 24.26 -3.50 11.72
C THR A 324 23.88 -3.11 10.29
N SER A 325 24.71 -2.28 9.65
CA SER A 325 24.56 -1.89 8.23
C SER A 325 24.52 -3.11 7.29
N ARG A 326 25.29 -4.15 7.61
CA ARG A 326 25.26 -5.41 6.86
C ARG A 326 23.87 -6.07 6.90
N HIS A 327 23.27 -6.19 8.08
CA HIS A 327 21.93 -6.77 8.22
C HIS A 327 20.89 -5.98 7.43
N ILE A 328 20.93 -4.64 7.52
CA ILE A 328 20.00 -3.76 6.80
C ILE A 328 20.18 -3.92 5.30
N ARG A 329 21.43 -3.91 4.81
CA ARG A 329 21.76 -4.09 3.40
C ARG A 329 21.23 -5.42 2.86
N GLU A 330 21.60 -6.54 3.49
CA GLU A 330 21.17 -7.88 3.08
C GLU A 330 19.63 -8.01 3.04
N ARG A 331 18.94 -7.35 3.99
CA ARG A 331 17.48 -7.34 4.01
C ARG A 331 16.88 -6.51 2.88
N LEU A 332 17.44 -5.33 2.61
CA LEU A 332 17.02 -4.47 1.50
C LEU A 332 17.26 -5.15 0.16
N GLU A 333 18.42 -5.77 -0.04
CA GLU A 333 18.75 -6.53 -1.26
C GLU A 333 17.72 -7.66 -1.50
N LYS A 334 17.33 -8.41 -0.46
CA LYS A 334 16.26 -9.42 -0.56
C LYS A 334 14.90 -8.82 -0.93
N GLU A 335 14.62 -7.61 -0.48
CA GLU A 335 13.37 -6.93 -0.86
C GLU A 335 13.39 -6.50 -2.32
N LEU A 336 14.51 -5.98 -2.81
CA LEU A 336 14.70 -5.62 -4.22
C LEU A 336 14.51 -6.80 -5.17
N GLU A 337 14.83 -8.01 -4.73
CA GLU A 337 14.58 -9.22 -5.52
C GLU A 337 13.09 -9.50 -5.75
N LYS A 338 12.24 -9.06 -4.82
CA LYS A 338 10.78 -9.30 -4.83
C LYS A 338 9.99 -8.11 -5.36
N ASN A 339 10.48 -6.90 -5.12
CA ASN A 339 9.75 -5.66 -5.38
C ASN A 339 10.51 -4.75 -6.35
N LEU A 340 10.10 -4.78 -7.62
CA LEU A 340 10.73 -3.96 -8.67
C LEU A 340 10.40 -2.46 -8.59
N ALA A 341 9.39 -2.09 -7.81
CA ALA A 341 9.05 -0.68 -7.58
C ALA A 341 9.99 -0.01 -6.56
N LEU A 342 10.84 -0.81 -5.90
CA LEU A 342 11.90 -0.32 -5.02
C LEU A 342 13.23 -0.24 -5.76
N ARG A 343 14.01 0.77 -5.43
CA ARG A 343 15.43 0.87 -5.80
C ARG A 343 16.23 1.25 -4.56
N MET A 344 17.49 0.89 -4.53
CA MET A 344 18.41 1.25 -3.48
C MET A 344 19.71 1.75 -4.12
N GLU A 345 20.19 2.88 -3.64
CA GLU A 345 21.49 3.42 -4.02
C GLU A 345 22.37 3.58 -2.80
N PRO A 346 23.67 3.21 -2.90
CA PRO A 346 24.63 3.49 -1.86
C PRO A 346 24.80 5.02 -1.72
N THR A 347 25.09 5.47 -0.52
CA THR A 347 25.49 6.85 -0.25
C THR A 347 27.01 6.93 -0.01
N ASP A 348 27.52 8.12 0.25
CA ASP A 348 28.94 8.34 0.62
C ASP A 348 29.34 7.64 1.94
N SER A 349 28.38 7.10 2.68
CA SER A 349 28.58 6.36 3.93
C SER A 349 28.11 4.91 3.79
N ALA A 350 28.93 3.97 4.24
CA ALA A 350 28.60 2.55 4.25
C ALA A 350 27.40 2.17 5.14
N ASP A 351 27.01 3.06 6.06
CA ASP A 351 25.93 2.86 7.02
C ASP A 351 24.60 3.54 6.60
N LYS A 352 24.57 4.12 5.40
CA LYS A 352 23.44 4.87 4.87
C LYS A 352 23.05 4.36 3.50
N PHE A 353 21.75 4.18 3.29
CA PHE A 353 21.16 3.69 2.05
C PHE A 353 20.05 4.63 1.62
N MET A 354 20.10 5.10 0.38
CA MET A 354 18.97 5.82 -0.20
C MET A 354 18.03 4.78 -0.82
N VAL A 355 16.81 4.71 -0.30
CA VAL A 355 15.78 3.77 -0.77
C VAL A 355 14.70 4.57 -1.48
N PHE A 356 14.37 4.15 -2.69
CA PHE A 356 13.40 4.79 -3.57
C PHE A 356 12.16 3.93 -3.68
N GLY A 357 10.98 4.56 -3.63
CA GLY A 357 9.68 3.92 -3.73
C GLY A 357 8.64 4.83 -4.35
N ARG A 358 7.43 4.33 -4.53
CA ARG A 358 6.34 5.08 -5.19
C ARG A 358 5.69 6.11 -4.29
N GLY A 359 5.59 5.83 -2.99
CA GLY A 359 4.92 6.69 -2.04
C GLY A 359 5.34 6.39 -0.60
N VAL A 360 4.84 7.21 0.33
CA VAL A 360 5.13 7.05 1.77
C VAL A 360 4.61 5.71 2.28
N LEU A 361 3.39 5.30 1.87
CA LEU A 361 2.81 4.03 2.31
C LEU A 361 3.63 2.83 1.85
N HIS A 362 4.11 2.84 0.60
CA HIS A 362 4.94 1.75 0.07
C HIS A 362 6.22 1.56 0.89
N LEU A 363 6.93 2.68 1.20
CA LEU A 363 8.15 2.63 2.01
C LEU A 363 7.85 2.31 3.49
N SER A 364 6.73 2.78 4.04
CA SER A 364 6.35 2.49 5.42
C SER A 364 6.01 1.01 5.65
N VAL A 365 5.42 0.35 4.66
CA VAL A 365 5.18 -1.10 4.71
C VAL A 365 6.49 -1.87 4.81
N LEU A 366 7.51 -1.48 4.01
CA LEU A 366 8.84 -2.07 4.11
C LEU A 366 9.47 -1.86 5.50
N ILE A 367 9.42 -0.63 6.01
CA ILE A 367 9.98 -0.28 7.32
C ILE A 367 9.26 -1.06 8.43
N GLU A 368 7.93 -1.14 8.40
CA GLU A 368 7.15 -1.85 9.41
C GLU A 368 7.40 -3.37 9.35
N THR A 369 7.57 -3.94 8.15
CA THR A 369 7.96 -5.34 7.98
C THR A 369 9.32 -5.60 8.61
N MET A 370 10.32 -4.77 8.32
CA MET A 370 11.65 -4.87 8.92
C MET A 370 11.59 -4.75 10.46
N ARG A 371 10.79 -3.80 10.96
CA ARG A 371 10.56 -3.61 12.39
C ARG A 371 10.06 -4.89 13.07
N ARG A 372 9.07 -5.57 12.49
CA ARG A 372 8.49 -6.83 13.01
C ARG A 372 9.46 -8.01 12.91
N GLU A 373 10.31 -8.01 11.89
CA GLU A 373 11.41 -8.98 11.75
C GLU A 373 12.51 -8.79 12.80
N GLY A 374 12.51 -7.70 13.56
CA GLY A 374 13.46 -7.43 14.64
C GLY A 374 14.62 -6.52 14.27
N TYR A 375 14.49 -5.71 13.22
CA TYR A 375 15.48 -4.70 12.84
C TYR A 375 15.34 -3.42 13.65
N GLU A 376 16.48 -2.78 13.93
CA GLU A 376 16.57 -1.39 14.38
C GLU A 376 17.22 -0.54 13.30
N LEU A 377 16.57 0.57 12.97
CA LEU A 377 17.08 1.51 11.96
C LEU A 377 16.56 2.92 12.23
N GLN A 378 17.14 3.88 11.55
CA GLN A 378 16.65 5.26 11.53
C GLN A 378 16.28 5.65 10.12
N ILE A 379 15.20 6.41 9.98
CA ILE A 379 14.65 6.85 8.70
C ILE A 379 14.65 8.36 8.65
N GLY A 380 15.17 8.90 7.56
CA GLY A 380 15.11 10.33 7.26
C GLY A 380 13.77 10.76 6.68
N GLN A 381 13.58 12.07 6.59
CA GLN A 381 12.36 12.65 6.00
C GLN A 381 12.14 12.14 4.56
N PRO A 382 10.91 11.78 4.19
CA PRO A 382 10.55 11.47 2.81
C PRO A 382 10.86 12.66 1.88
N GLN A 383 11.48 12.37 0.76
CA GLN A 383 11.81 13.37 -0.26
C GLN A 383 11.29 12.96 -1.61
N VAL A 384 10.71 13.88 -2.36
CA VAL A 384 10.32 13.64 -3.75
C VAL A 384 11.54 13.66 -4.67
N ILE A 385 11.49 12.84 -5.71
CA ILE A 385 12.56 12.74 -6.70
C ILE A 385 12.40 13.87 -7.71
N ILE A 386 13.36 14.76 -7.75
CA ILE A 386 13.43 15.83 -8.76
C ILE A 386 14.20 15.32 -9.98
N LYS A 387 13.60 15.42 -11.17
CA LYS A 387 14.22 15.08 -12.43
C LYS A 387 14.54 16.34 -13.24
N GLU A 388 15.58 16.26 -14.05
CA GLU A 388 15.85 17.26 -15.07
C GLU A 388 15.33 16.78 -16.43
N ILE A 389 14.30 17.46 -16.96
CA ILE A 389 13.68 17.15 -18.23
C ILE A 389 13.87 18.37 -19.12
N ASP A 390 14.52 18.20 -20.25
CA ASP A 390 14.85 19.29 -21.22
C ASP A 390 15.54 20.50 -20.56
N GLY A 391 16.42 20.25 -19.57
CA GLY A 391 17.15 21.29 -18.84
C GLY A 391 16.33 22.02 -17.76
N VAL A 392 15.10 21.57 -17.49
CA VAL A 392 14.21 22.13 -16.46
C VAL A 392 14.06 21.13 -15.31
N LYS A 393 14.24 21.61 -14.07
CA LYS A 393 13.95 20.80 -12.88
C LYS A 393 12.47 20.57 -12.77
N CYS A 394 12.05 19.29 -12.79
CA CYS A 394 10.67 18.85 -12.72
C CYS A 394 10.45 18.03 -11.45
N GLU A 395 9.27 18.18 -10.85
CA GLU A 395 8.81 17.43 -9.68
C GLU A 395 7.59 16.57 -10.04
N PRO A 396 7.36 15.46 -9.35
CA PRO A 396 6.17 14.64 -9.56
C PRO A 396 4.92 15.40 -9.10
N VAL A 397 3.89 15.37 -9.95
CA VAL A 397 2.57 15.96 -9.69
C VAL A 397 1.54 14.86 -9.67
N GLU A 398 0.62 14.96 -8.73
CA GLU A 398 -0.44 13.99 -8.49
C GLU A 398 -1.81 14.62 -8.70
N GLU A 399 -2.72 13.83 -9.23
CA GLU A 399 -4.15 14.13 -9.19
C GLU A 399 -4.68 13.68 -7.83
N MET A 400 -5.21 14.62 -7.09
CA MET A 400 -5.74 14.38 -5.76
C MET A 400 -7.24 14.65 -5.75
N THR A 401 -8.00 13.72 -5.17
CA THR A 401 -9.43 13.87 -4.93
C THR A 401 -9.69 13.94 -3.43
N ILE A 402 -10.43 14.93 -2.99
CA ILE A 402 -10.88 15.09 -1.62
C ILE A 402 -12.41 15.08 -1.61
N ASP A 403 -13.00 14.16 -0.86
CA ASP A 403 -14.41 14.09 -0.56
C ASP A 403 -14.62 14.50 0.91
N LEU A 404 -15.43 15.52 1.16
CA LEU A 404 -15.58 16.14 2.48
C LEU A 404 -16.93 16.85 2.63
N PRO A 405 -17.40 17.15 3.86
CA PRO A 405 -18.59 17.96 4.07
C PRO A 405 -18.46 19.36 3.46
N GLU A 406 -19.51 19.85 2.81
CA GLU A 406 -19.52 21.16 2.16
C GLU A 406 -19.07 22.30 3.09
N THR A 407 -19.44 22.23 4.37
CA THR A 407 -19.14 23.25 5.38
C THR A 407 -17.66 23.51 5.61
N VAL A 408 -16.79 22.53 5.33
CA VAL A 408 -15.33 22.60 5.53
C VAL A 408 -14.54 22.67 4.22
N SER A 409 -15.22 22.70 3.07
CA SER A 409 -14.61 22.72 1.74
C SER A 409 -13.64 23.90 1.54
N GLY A 410 -14.01 25.11 1.99
CA GLY A 410 -13.15 26.28 1.90
C GLY A 410 -11.82 26.12 2.65
N THR A 411 -11.83 25.47 3.82
CA THR A 411 -10.61 25.19 4.58
C THR A 411 -9.69 24.22 3.83
N ALA A 412 -10.25 23.15 3.29
CA ALA A 412 -9.50 22.16 2.51
C ALA A 412 -8.89 22.78 1.24
N ILE A 413 -9.65 23.57 0.48
CA ILE A 413 -9.18 24.29 -0.71
C ILE A 413 -8.00 25.21 -0.37
N ASN A 414 -8.11 25.96 0.72
CA ASN A 414 -7.02 26.83 1.18
C ASN A 414 -5.75 26.03 1.54
N MET A 415 -5.90 24.91 2.26
CA MET A 415 -4.77 24.02 2.62
C MET A 415 -4.05 23.49 1.39
N VAL A 416 -4.79 23.08 0.36
CA VAL A 416 -4.24 22.60 -0.91
C VAL A 416 -3.55 23.72 -1.68
N THR A 417 -4.17 24.90 -1.77
CA THR A 417 -3.62 26.06 -2.51
C THR A 417 -2.30 26.54 -1.91
N ILE A 418 -2.20 26.63 -0.58
CA ILE A 418 -0.94 26.99 0.11
C ILE A 418 0.18 26.00 -0.26
N ARG A 419 -0.15 24.75 -0.49
CA ARG A 419 0.77 23.68 -0.88
C ARG A 419 0.96 23.54 -2.40
N LYS A 420 0.61 24.59 -3.16
CA LYS A 420 0.77 24.70 -4.62
C LYS A 420 -0.13 23.74 -5.41
N GLY A 421 -1.22 23.26 -4.81
CA GLY A 421 -2.26 22.53 -5.54
C GLY A 421 -3.15 23.47 -6.32
N GLU A 422 -3.56 23.04 -7.52
CA GLU A 422 -4.45 23.73 -8.45
C GLU A 422 -5.76 22.96 -8.55
N MET A 423 -6.89 23.60 -8.35
CA MET A 423 -8.19 22.96 -8.43
C MET A 423 -8.58 22.69 -9.89
N ILE A 424 -8.98 21.46 -10.19
CA ILE A 424 -9.46 21.02 -11.50
C ILE A 424 -10.98 21.13 -11.57
N SER A 425 -11.67 20.53 -10.57
CA SER A 425 -13.13 20.52 -10.48
C SER A 425 -13.61 20.50 -9.05
N MET A 426 -14.85 20.93 -8.87
CA MET A 426 -15.58 20.90 -7.61
C MET A 426 -17.04 20.55 -7.89
N GLU A 427 -17.51 19.47 -7.31
CA GLU A 427 -18.85 18.94 -7.53
C GLU A 427 -19.56 18.69 -6.19
N GLY A 428 -20.77 19.21 -6.06
CA GLY A 428 -21.63 18.98 -4.88
C GLY A 428 -22.37 17.65 -5.01
N LYS A 429 -22.30 16.81 -3.96
CA LYS A 429 -23.01 15.54 -3.88
C LYS A 429 -23.78 15.48 -2.55
N GLY A 430 -25.02 15.97 -2.57
CA GLY A 430 -25.84 16.12 -1.36
C GLY A 430 -25.25 17.16 -0.39
N ASP A 431 -24.88 16.73 0.81
CA ASP A 431 -24.22 17.54 1.86
C ASP A 431 -22.69 17.46 1.80
N ARG A 432 -22.16 16.75 0.80
CA ARG A 432 -20.72 16.56 0.60
C ARG A 432 -20.25 17.26 -0.68
N MET A 433 -18.95 17.56 -0.71
CA MET A 433 -18.26 18.19 -1.83
C MET A 433 -17.10 17.31 -2.26
N VAL A 434 -17.04 17.00 -3.54
CA VAL A 434 -15.90 16.29 -4.14
C VAL A 434 -15.05 17.32 -4.89
N CYS A 435 -13.82 17.50 -4.46
CA CYS A 435 -12.85 18.44 -5.05
C CYS A 435 -11.69 17.67 -5.68
N LYS A 436 -11.36 17.97 -6.93
CA LYS A 436 -10.19 17.41 -7.65
C LYS A 436 -9.11 18.48 -7.83
N PHE A 437 -7.85 18.10 -7.59
CA PHE A 437 -6.71 18.99 -7.64
C PHE A 437 -5.53 18.35 -8.39
N LEU A 438 -4.69 19.19 -9.00
CA LEU A 438 -3.31 18.86 -9.36
C LEU A 438 -2.38 19.42 -8.29
N ILE A 439 -1.62 18.57 -7.61
CA ILE A 439 -0.75 18.97 -6.52
C ILE A 439 0.63 18.33 -6.63
N PRO A 440 1.74 19.04 -6.37
CA PRO A 440 3.06 18.42 -6.25
C PRO A 440 3.06 17.35 -5.15
N SER A 441 3.66 16.19 -5.39
CA SER A 441 3.72 15.08 -4.41
C SER A 441 4.27 15.51 -3.05
N ARG A 442 5.24 16.45 -3.02
CA ARG A 442 5.74 17.03 -1.75
C ARG A 442 4.69 17.83 -0.99
N GLY A 443 3.65 18.33 -1.67
CA GLY A 443 2.52 19.03 -1.05
C GLY A 443 1.54 18.09 -0.33
N ILE A 444 1.53 16.81 -0.67
CA ILE A 444 0.66 15.80 -0.07
C ILE A 444 1.22 15.33 1.27
N ILE A 445 2.56 15.34 1.42
CA ILE A 445 3.22 14.87 2.65
C ILE A 445 2.68 15.64 3.87
N GLY A 446 2.15 14.91 4.85
CA GLY A 446 1.58 15.46 6.09
C GLY A 446 0.22 16.17 5.92
N MET A 447 -0.37 16.22 4.71
CA MET A 447 -1.64 16.90 4.48
C MET A 447 -2.83 16.09 4.99
N ARG A 448 -2.79 14.76 4.88
CA ARG A 448 -3.88 13.87 5.29
C ARG A 448 -4.30 14.10 6.74
N ASN A 449 -3.33 14.13 7.66
CA ASN A 449 -3.60 14.32 9.08
C ASN A 449 -4.16 15.70 9.41
N GLN A 450 -3.66 16.74 8.71
CA GLN A 450 -4.19 18.10 8.86
C GLN A 450 -5.62 18.17 8.35
N LEU A 451 -5.92 17.53 7.22
CA LEU A 451 -7.26 17.48 6.63
C LEU A 451 -8.24 16.73 7.54
N LEU A 452 -7.87 15.55 8.04
CA LEU A 452 -8.68 14.78 8.98
C LEU A 452 -8.96 15.57 10.26
N THR A 453 -7.97 16.29 10.79
CA THR A 453 -8.16 17.16 11.97
C THR A 453 -9.13 18.30 11.66
N ALA A 454 -9.01 18.95 10.51
CA ALA A 454 -9.87 20.07 10.12
C ALA A 454 -11.32 19.66 9.84
N THR A 455 -11.53 18.39 9.47
CA THR A 455 -12.85 17.84 9.10
C THR A 455 -13.41 16.88 10.16
N ALA A 456 -12.84 16.86 11.39
CA ALA A 456 -13.22 15.93 12.45
C ALA A 456 -13.20 14.43 12.03
N GLY A 457 -12.35 14.07 11.08
CA GLY A 457 -12.21 12.72 10.57
C GLY A 457 -13.07 12.37 9.35
N GLU A 458 -13.90 13.30 8.88
CA GLU A 458 -14.89 13.01 7.83
C GLU A 458 -14.35 13.12 6.38
N ALA A 459 -13.16 13.71 6.18
CA ALA A 459 -12.57 13.82 4.85
C ALA A 459 -12.01 12.50 4.37
N ILE A 460 -12.28 12.17 3.11
CA ILE A 460 -11.65 11.09 2.38
C ILE A 460 -10.71 11.70 1.35
N MET A 461 -9.43 11.37 1.41
CA MET A 461 -8.41 11.86 0.48
C MET A 461 -7.78 10.70 -0.27
N THR A 462 -7.76 10.81 -1.59
CA THR A 462 -7.06 9.87 -2.46
C THR A 462 -6.20 10.66 -3.44
N HIS A 463 -5.10 10.08 -3.88
CA HIS A 463 -4.21 10.71 -4.83
C HIS A 463 -3.54 9.64 -5.71
N ARG A 464 -3.14 10.05 -6.93
CA ARG A 464 -2.39 9.20 -7.86
C ARG A 464 -1.35 10.02 -8.59
N PHE A 465 -0.20 9.44 -8.88
CA PHE A 465 0.80 10.05 -9.75
C PHE A 465 0.21 10.30 -11.14
N LEU A 466 0.45 11.48 -11.69
CA LEU A 466 0.02 11.84 -13.02
C LEU A 466 1.25 12.00 -13.96
N GLU A 467 2.10 12.97 -13.68
CA GLU A 467 3.25 13.30 -14.53
C GLU A 467 4.30 14.13 -13.79
N TYR A 468 5.42 14.39 -14.44
CA TYR A 468 6.40 15.35 -13.97
C TYR A 468 6.13 16.72 -14.56
N GLN A 469 6.04 17.75 -13.72
CA GLN A 469 5.87 19.14 -14.12
C GLN A 469 7.02 20.01 -13.59
N PRO A 470 7.28 21.20 -14.18
CA PRO A 470 8.28 22.13 -13.67
C PRO A 470 8.10 22.42 -12.18
N LEU A 471 9.21 22.48 -11.44
CA LEU A 471 9.23 22.67 -9.99
C LEU A 471 8.48 23.95 -9.60
N LYS A 472 7.38 23.82 -8.88
CA LYS A 472 6.59 24.94 -8.34
C LYS A 472 7.25 25.44 -7.06
N GLY A 473 7.44 26.71 -6.85
CA GLY A 473 8.07 27.37 -5.70
C GLY A 473 8.04 26.67 -4.32
N GLY A 474 8.45 27.31 -3.26
CA GLY A 474 8.49 26.71 -1.90
C GLY A 474 7.12 26.31 -1.37
N ILE A 475 7.02 25.17 -0.69
CA ILE A 475 5.85 24.74 0.08
C ILE A 475 6.18 24.96 1.56
N PRO A 476 5.24 25.47 2.37
CA PRO A 476 5.47 25.64 3.80
C PRO A 476 5.76 24.30 4.46
N GLU A 477 6.87 24.23 5.19
CA GLU A 477 7.21 23.12 6.08
C GLU A 477 6.43 23.29 7.41
N ARG A 478 6.57 22.30 8.33
CA ARG A 478 6.00 22.38 9.68
C ARG A 478 6.39 23.70 10.35
N GLN A 479 5.40 24.48 10.79
CA GLN A 479 5.62 25.80 11.37
C GLN A 479 6.14 25.73 12.81
N ASN A 480 5.73 24.72 13.56
CA ASN A 480 6.07 24.56 14.96
C ASN A 480 7.41 23.84 15.12
N GLY A 481 8.26 24.36 16.02
CA GLY A 481 9.50 23.71 16.40
C GLY A 481 9.30 22.48 17.27
N SER A 482 10.38 21.83 17.64
CA SER A 482 10.40 20.62 18.47
C SER A 482 10.76 20.95 19.93
N LEU A 483 10.14 20.24 20.87
CA LEU A 483 10.63 20.12 22.24
C LEU A 483 11.67 19.00 22.25
N VAL A 484 12.94 19.36 22.53
CA VAL A 484 14.06 18.42 22.45
C VAL A 484 14.61 18.15 23.85
N SER A 485 14.78 16.88 24.20
CA SER A 485 15.36 16.52 25.51
C SER A 485 16.81 16.96 25.65
N MET A 486 17.13 17.58 26.79
CA MET A 486 18.48 18.00 27.14
C MET A 486 19.31 16.89 27.80
N GLU A 487 18.66 15.86 28.36
CA GLU A 487 19.32 14.85 29.16
C GLU A 487 18.71 13.46 28.91
N THR A 488 19.52 12.43 29.15
CA THR A 488 19.08 11.04 29.15
C THR A 488 18.57 10.67 30.56
N GLY A 489 17.41 10.04 30.64
CA GLY A 489 16.80 9.61 31.89
C GLY A 489 15.32 9.26 31.74
N ASN A 490 14.58 9.30 32.82
CA ASN A 490 13.15 9.04 32.87
C ASN A 490 12.35 10.33 32.77
N ALA A 491 11.27 10.34 32.04
CA ALA A 491 10.35 11.46 31.93
C ALA A 491 9.52 11.61 33.22
N ILE A 492 9.83 12.61 34.03
CA ILE A 492 9.21 12.83 35.33
C ILE A 492 7.85 13.54 35.21
N PRO A 493 6.76 12.99 35.78
CA PRO A 493 5.43 13.59 35.70
C PRO A 493 5.39 15.08 36.08
N TYR A 494 6.06 15.44 37.15
CA TYR A 494 6.14 16.83 37.63
C TYR A 494 6.75 17.79 36.59
N SER A 495 7.78 17.35 35.88
CA SER A 495 8.45 18.18 34.88
C SER A 495 7.60 18.31 33.59
N ILE A 496 6.89 17.24 33.21
CA ILE A 496 5.94 17.29 32.09
C ILE A 496 4.81 18.28 32.42
N ASP A 497 4.20 18.20 33.60
CA ASP A 497 3.13 19.09 34.04
C ASP A 497 3.55 20.57 34.00
N LYS A 498 4.77 20.87 34.40
CA LYS A 498 5.32 22.23 34.36
C LYS A 498 5.59 22.78 32.95
N LEU A 499 5.74 21.90 31.99
CA LEU A 499 6.16 22.27 30.62
C LEU A 499 5.03 22.07 29.58
N GLN A 500 3.86 21.52 29.97
CA GLN A 500 2.78 21.25 29.02
C GLN A 500 2.17 22.52 28.40
N ASP A 501 2.32 23.70 29.01
CA ASP A 501 1.97 24.97 28.40
C ASP A 501 2.90 25.37 27.23
N ARG A 502 4.06 24.73 27.10
CA ARG A 502 5.05 24.99 26.04
C ARG A 502 4.77 24.21 24.78
N GLY A 503 3.96 23.16 24.86
CA GLY A 503 3.66 22.33 23.71
C GLY A 503 2.98 21.01 24.05
N ARG A 504 2.82 20.16 23.04
CA ARG A 504 2.27 18.82 23.17
C ARG A 504 3.38 17.79 23.29
N PHE A 505 3.30 16.90 24.27
CA PHE A 505 4.31 15.85 24.47
C PHE A 505 3.97 14.58 23.67
N PHE A 506 5.05 13.88 23.25
CA PHE A 506 4.99 12.59 22.54
C PHE A 506 5.39 11.42 23.43
N VAL A 507 5.88 11.70 24.63
CA VAL A 507 6.35 10.74 25.63
C VAL A 507 5.42 10.70 26.83
N ASN A 508 5.19 9.51 27.37
CA ASN A 508 4.41 9.34 28.57
C ASN A 508 5.26 9.59 29.84
N PRO A 509 4.62 9.88 30.98
CA PRO A 509 5.30 9.84 32.26
C PRO A 509 5.99 8.49 32.52
N ASN A 510 7.19 8.55 33.11
CA ASN A 510 8.07 7.41 33.41
C ASN A 510 8.63 6.66 32.18
N GLU A 511 8.49 7.21 30.98
CA GLU A 511 9.13 6.68 29.78
C GLU A 511 10.61 7.07 29.73
N ASP A 512 11.48 6.13 29.32
CA ASP A 512 12.89 6.39 29.11
C ASP A 512 13.13 7.28 27.90
N ILE A 513 13.89 8.33 28.06
CA ILE A 513 14.26 9.28 27.03
C ILE A 513 15.77 9.51 27.00
N TYR A 514 16.26 10.05 25.90
CA TYR A 514 17.69 10.41 25.77
C TYR A 514 17.90 11.84 25.25
N GLU A 515 19.11 12.36 25.47
CA GLU A 515 19.52 13.67 24.94
C GLU A 515 19.37 13.73 23.43
N GLY A 516 18.71 14.79 22.92
CA GLY A 516 18.44 14.97 21.49
C GLY A 516 17.19 14.26 20.96
N GLN A 517 16.49 13.49 21.79
CA GLN A 517 15.18 12.96 21.43
C GLN A 517 14.16 14.09 21.31
N VAL A 518 13.33 14.07 20.28
CA VAL A 518 12.18 14.97 20.12
C VAL A 518 11.03 14.39 20.95
N ILE A 519 10.75 15.06 22.06
CA ILE A 519 9.79 14.60 23.08
C ILE A 519 8.46 15.33 23.02
N GLY A 520 8.32 16.29 22.10
CA GLY A 520 7.09 17.03 21.91
C GLY A 520 7.21 18.08 20.80
N GLU A 521 6.07 18.70 20.47
CA GLU A 521 5.93 19.84 19.57
C GLU A 521 5.86 21.13 20.38
N ASN A 522 6.69 22.12 20.00
CA ASN A 522 6.67 23.45 20.62
C ASN A 522 5.45 24.25 20.09
N THR A 523 4.93 25.15 20.90
CA THR A 523 3.91 26.15 20.45
C THR A 523 4.53 27.28 19.60
N ARG A 524 5.85 27.39 19.54
CA ARG A 524 6.62 28.37 18.76
C ARG A 524 7.36 27.71 17.60
N GLN A 525 7.79 28.53 16.64
CA GLN A 525 8.50 28.05 15.44
C GLN A 525 9.88 27.47 15.74
N ASP A 526 10.56 27.98 16.77
CA ASP A 526 11.91 27.52 17.11
C ASP A 526 11.89 26.26 17.98
N ASP A 527 12.91 25.42 17.81
CA ASP A 527 13.17 24.29 18.70
C ASP A 527 13.50 24.77 20.10
N MET A 528 12.97 24.07 21.09
CA MET A 528 13.25 24.36 22.50
C MET A 528 13.86 23.13 23.18
N ALA A 529 15.07 23.31 23.70
CA ALA A 529 15.67 22.30 24.56
C ALA A 529 15.03 22.36 25.96
N VAL A 530 14.52 21.23 26.43
CA VAL A 530 13.79 21.10 27.70
C VAL A 530 14.32 19.94 28.51
N ASN A 531 14.30 20.08 29.84
CA ASN A 531 14.67 19.00 30.75
C ASN A 531 13.45 18.48 31.50
N ILE A 532 13.00 17.30 31.13
CA ILE A 532 11.86 16.61 31.80
C ILE A 532 12.29 15.48 32.73
N THR A 533 13.60 15.34 33.01
CA THR A 533 14.12 14.34 33.96
C THR A 533 14.24 14.87 35.40
N LYS A 534 13.96 16.17 35.60
CA LYS A 534 14.10 16.81 36.92
C LYS A 534 12.97 16.40 37.87
N THR A 535 13.36 15.92 39.04
CA THR A 535 12.43 15.65 40.15
C THR A 535 12.09 16.95 40.90
N LYS A 536 10.94 16.94 41.59
CA LYS A 536 10.57 18.01 42.51
C LYS A 536 11.65 18.09 43.61
N LYS A 537 12.28 19.26 43.81
CA LYS A 537 13.18 19.45 44.95
C LYS A 537 12.35 19.34 46.23
N LEU A 538 12.72 18.43 47.11
CA LEU A 538 12.12 18.33 48.43
C LEU A 538 12.46 19.61 49.20
N SER A 539 11.49 20.49 49.37
CA SER A 539 11.61 21.62 50.31
C SER A 539 11.10 21.14 51.68
N ASN A 540 11.87 21.39 52.74
CA ASN A 540 11.53 21.01 54.13
C ASN A 540 10.33 21.80 54.72
N VAL A 541 9.59 22.51 53.93
CA VAL A 541 8.38 23.22 54.39
C VAL A 541 7.17 22.28 54.24
N ARG A 542 6.73 21.71 55.35
CA ARG A 542 5.43 21.04 55.47
C ARG A 542 4.32 22.09 55.33
N SER A 543 3.93 22.42 54.14
CA SER A 543 2.60 22.97 53.88
C SER A 543 1.66 21.81 53.70
N SER A 544 0.77 21.59 54.63
CA SER A 544 -0.42 20.73 54.56
C SER A 544 -1.44 21.33 53.59
N GLY A 545 -1.06 21.46 52.33
CA GLY A 545 -1.93 21.85 51.24
C GLY A 545 -1.94 20.73 50.22
N ALA A 546 -3.13 20.33 49.81
CA ALA A 546 -3.41 19.28 48.88
C ALA A 546 -2.33 19.15 47.80
N ASP A 547 -1.72 17.96 47.66
CA ASP A 547 -0.97 17.60 46.46
C ASP A 547 -1.95 17.73 45.29
N ASP A 548 -1.92 18.84 44.57
CA ASP A 548 -2.62 18.97 43.30
C ASP A 548 -2.12 17.82 42.44
N LYS A 549 -3.01 16.86 42.19
CA LYS A 549 -2.70 15.73 41.30
C LYS A 549 -2.35 16.33 39.93
N ALA A 550 -1.10 16.17 39.52
CA ALA A 550 -0.63 16.64 38.22
C ALA A 550 -1.60 16.19 37.13
N ARG A 551 -2.23 17.13 36.45
CA ARG A 551 -3.20 16.87 35.39
C ARG A 551 -2.45 16.83 34.06
N ILE A 552 -1.87 15.68 33.75
CA ILE A 552 -1.05 15.50 32.54
C ILE A 552 -1.95 15.20 31.36
N ILE A 553 -1.79 15.96 30.29
CA ILE A 553 -2.44 15.72 29.01
C ILE A 553 -1.82 14.47 28.39
N PRO A 554 -2.63 13.51 27.88
CA PRO A 554 -2.11 12.30 27.25
C PRO A 554 -1.12 12.62 26.13
N ALA A 555 -0.05 11.83 26.05
CA ALA A 555 0.95 11.98 25.00
C ALA A 555 0.35 11.66 23.62
N VAL A 556 0.72 12.44 22.61
CA VAL A 556 0.41 12.13 21.21
C VAL A 556 1.24 10.94 20.77
N LYS A 557 0.61 9.90 20.27
CA LYS A 557 1.28 8.72 19.70
C LYS A 557 1.13 8.74 18.19
N PHE A 558 2.26 8.61 17.51
CA PHE A 558 2.30 8.54 16.06
C PHE A 558 2.31 7.10 15.58
N SER A 559 1.57 6.82 14.52
CA SER A 559 1.85 5.68 13.65
C SER A 559 3.18 5.91 12.93
N LEU A 560 3.70 4.90 12.25
CA LEU A 560 4.94 5.05 11.48
C LEU A 560 4.79 6.10 10.37
N GLU A 561 3.68 6.05 9.63
CA GLU A 561 3.38 7.00 8.56
C GLU A 561 3.31 8.44 9.09
N GLU A 562 2.56 8.65 10.17
CA GLU A 562 2.46 9.97 10.80
C GLU A 562 3.82 10.49 11.28
N ALA A 563 4.65 9.60 11.84
CA ALA A 563 5.99 9.97 12.27
C ALA A 563 6.88 10.39 11.09
N LEU A 564 6.84 9.64 9.98
CA LEU A 564 7.60 9.94 8.76
C LEU A 564 7.16 11.25 8.10
N GLU A 565 5.85 11.54 8.11
CA GLU A 565 5.29 12.77 7.57
C GLU A 565 5.54 13.98 8.48
N TYR A 566 5.70 13.74 9.79
CA TYR A 566 5.89 14.80 10.79
C TYR A 566 7.30 15.35 10.86
N ILE A 567 8.35 14.51 10.69
CA ILE A 567 9.74 14.90 10.85
C ILE A 567 10.20 15.96 9.85
N GLN A 568 11.16 16.77 10.27
CA GLN A 568 11.85 17.76 9.44
C GLN A 568 13.20 17.21 8.94
N LYS A 569 13.87 17.99 8.08
CA LYS A 569 15.18 17.63 7.45
C LYS A 569 16.29 17.33 8.45
N ASP A 570 16.22 17.93 9.63
CA ASP A 570 17.20 17.77 10.71
C ASP A 570 16.79 16.70 11.74
N GLU A 571 15.75 15.90 11.41
CA GLU A 571 15.17 14.88 12.28
C GLU A 571 15.18 13.49 11.63
N TYR A 572 15.24 12.46 12.47
CA TYR A 572 15.07 11.06 12.10
C TYR A 572 13.93 10.43 12.90
N VAL A 573 13.27 9.43 12.30
CA VAL A 573 12.46 8.46 13.03
C VAL A 573 13.35 7.29 13.41
N GLU A 574 13.56 7.06 14.69
CA GLU A 574 14.16 5.84 15.22
C GLU A 574 13.09 4.75 15.28
N VAL A 575 13.30 3.68 14.52
CA VAL A 575 12.40 2.55 14.39
C VAL A 575 13.02 1.34 15.07
N THR A 576 12.36 0.82 16.10
CA THR A 576 12.76 -0.40 16.79
C THR A 576 11.55 -1.35 16.89
N PRO A 577 11.73 -2.64 17.18
CA PRO A 577 10.61 -3.59 17.31
C PRO A 577 9.49 -3.12 18.25
N ARG A 578 9.83 -2.41 19.32
CA ARG A 578 8.89 -1.99 20.35
C ARG A 578 8.54 -0.50 20.36
N HIS A 579 9.42 0.35 19.79
CA HIS A 579 9.27 1.80 19.91
C HIS A 579 9.48 2.52 18.58
N LEU A 580 8.71 3.61 18.42
CA LEU A 580 8.94 4.65 17.43
C LEU A 580 9.31 5.91 18.19
N ARG A 581 10.48 6.49 17.93
CA ARG A 581 10.96 7.73 18.58
C ARG A 581 11.40 8.72 17.53
N LEU A 582 11.05 9.97 17.73
CA LEU A 582 11.57 11.07 16.92
C LEU A 582 12.84 11.59 17.56
N ARG A 583 13.83 11.95 16.75
CA ARG A 583 15.09 12.50 17.27
C ARG A 583 15.71 13.51 16.32
N LYS A 584 16.54 14.38 16.85
CA LYS A 584 17.42 15.23 16.02
C LYS A 584 18.57 14.38 15.46
N ILE A 585 19.03 14.75 14.24
CA ILE A 585 20.23 14.13 13.63
C ILE A 585 21.44 14.31 14.55
N TYR A 586 21.66 15.53 15.01
CA TYR A 586 22.67 15.84 16.00
C TYR A 586 22.07 15.85 17.40
N LEU A 587 22.44 14.87 18.23
CA LEU A 587 21.87 14.72 19.57
C LEU A 587 22.24 15.87 20.51
N LYS A 588 23.50 16.30 20.50
CA LYS A 588 23.97 17.38 21.36
C LYS A 588 23.57 18.77 20.85
N GLU A 589 23.13 19.63 21.75
CA GLU A 589 22.71 21.00 21.41
C GLU A 589 23.85 21.82 20.79
N THR A 590 25.08 21.62 21.26
CA THR A 590 26.28 22.27 20.71
C THR A 590 26.50 21.93 19.24
N ASP A 591 26.28 20.66 18.87
CA ASP A 591 26.48 20.19 17.50
C ASP A 591 25.36 20.69 16.58
N ARG A 592 24.11 20.75 17.08
CA ARG A 592 22.99 21.37 16.35
C ARG A 592 23.23 22.85 16.05
N LYS A 593 23.78 23.60 17.03
CA LYS A 593 24.12 25.03 16.83
C LYS A 593 25.25 25.24 15.83
N ARG A 594 26.22 24.32 15.77
CA ARG A 594 27.35 24.36 14.84
C ARG A 594 26.97 23.98 13.41
N ASN A 595 26.07 23.01 13.27
CA ASN A 595 25.64 22.46 12.00
C ASN A 595 24.16 22.84 11.70
N LYS A 596 23.78 24.12 11.88
CA LYS A 596 22.47 24.61 11.47
C LYS A 596 22.28 24.33 9.97
N LEU A 597 21.40 23.39 9.65
CA LEU A 597 20.97 23.02 8.29
C LEU A 597 20.02 24.07 7.75
#